data_a9bc1cde5b8870acc2304d1a068cd82f
#
_entry.id   a9bc1cde5b8870acc2304d1a068cd82f
#
_cell.length_a   1.000
_cell.length_b   1.000
_cell.length_c   1.000
_cell.angle_alpha   90.00
_cell.angle_beta   90.00
_cell.angle_gamma   90.00
#
_symmetry.space_group_name_H-M   'P 1'
#
loop_
_entity.id
_entity.type
_entity.pdbx_description
1 polymer ?
#
loop_
_entity_poly.entity_id
_entity_poly.type
_entity_poly.pdbx_seq_one_letter_code
_entity_poly.pdbx_strand_id
1 'polypeptide(L)'
;MMSRDTTKVYQFQNSNSSLMLEVANASTEAGANVQQYAENGNNCQKWTLKEFGDGYYYILSQLSDGKTYYLDVADGKSDDGTNIQIFTNNKSSTQLFKFIPNPDGTYYIVTRATRDKGGLGVSGASKDNGANVIQWTKNGSADQKWIVTAIGDITAPVTTTEPPATTLPTETTTSAAPTETTAAPTETTTSAAPTETTAAPTETTT
;
A
#
# COMPACT_ATOMS: atom_id res chain seq x y z
N MET A 1 -13.23 5.29 24.93
CA MET A 1 -12.55 4.70 23.76
C MET A 1 -11.14 5.27 23.76
N MET A 2 -10.08 4.43 23.71
CA MET A 2 -8.72 4.96 23.65
C MET A 2 -8.49 5.54 22.26
N SER A 3 -8.12 6.82 22.19
CA SER A 3 -7.65 7.45 20.95
C SER A 3 -6.29 6.84 20.55
N ARG A 4 -6.09 6.64 19.24
CA ARG A 4 -4.79 6.21 18.71
C ARG A 4 -3.90 7.43 18.52
N ASP A 5 -2.61 7.25 18.76
CA ASP A 5 -1.62 8.30 18.55
C ASP A 5 -1.38 8.50 17.04
N THR A 6 -1.80 9.64 16.51
CA THR A 6 -1.68 9.96 15.08
C THR A 6 -0.28 10.46 14.68
N THR A 7 0.65 10.53 15.63
CA THR A 7 2.07 10.88 15.37
C THR A 7 2.95 9.67 15.14
N LYS A 8 2.38 8.46 15.21
CA LYS A 8 3.11 7.19 15.11
C LYS A 8 2.92 6.50 13.76
N VAL A 9 3.94 5.75 13.40
CA VAL A 9 3.88 4.72 12.33
C VAL A 9 3.50 3.40 12.97
N TYR A 10 2.62 2.66 12.31
CA TYR A 10 2.05 1.41 12.80
C TYR A 10 2.35 0.24 11.86
N GLN A 11 2.42 -0.94 12.45
CA GLN A 11 2.26 -2.22 11.77
C GLN A 11 1.03 -2.94 12.32
N PHE A 12 0.37 -3.71 11.45
CA PHE A 12 -0.80 -4.52 11.79
C PHE A 12 -0.47 -5.97 11.52
N GLN A 13 -0.36 -6.79 12.57
CA GLN A 13 -0.06 -8.21 12.49
C GLN A 13 -1.33 -9.02 12.67
N ASN A 14 -1.59 -9.95 11.76
CA ASN A 14 -2.74 -10.84 11.88
C ASN A 14 -2.53 -11.86 13.01
N SER A 15 -3.52 -12.01 13.88
CA SER A 15 -3.41 -12.86 15.08
C SER A 15 -3.39 -14.36 14.75
N ASN A 16 -3.96 -14.79 13.60
CA ASN A 16 -4.00 -16.18 13.17
C ASN A 16 -2.70 -16.65 12.51
N SER A 17 -2.11 -15.79 11.67
CA SER A 17 -0.96 -16.14 10.82
C SER A 17 0.36 -15.58 11.33
N SER A 18 0.33 -14.53 12.16
CA SER A 18 1.48 -13.71 12.54
C SER A 18 2.12 -12.94 11.36
N LEU A 19 1.42 -12.82 10.24
CA LEU A 19 1.85 -12.06 9.07
C LEU A 19 1.36 -10.61 9.13
N MET A 20 2.05 -9.71 8.43
CA MET A 20 1.78 -8.27 8.42
C MET A 20 0.79 -7.88 7.33
N LEU A 21 -0.07 -6.90 7.61
CA LEU A 21 -0.89 -6.23 6.60
C LEU A 21 0.03 -5.50 5.63
N GLU A 22 -0.08 -5.81 4.35
CA GLU A 22 0.86 -5.36 3.32
C GLU A 22 0.13 -4.91 2.05
N VAL A 23 0.63 -3.85 1.43
CA VAL A 23 0.28 -3.53 0.03
C VAL A 23 1.07 -4.45 -0.89
N ALA A 24 0.38 -5.25 -1.68
CA ALA A 24 0.99 -6.22 -2.57
C ALA A 24 2.01 -5.57 -3.53
N ASN A 25 3.18 -6.22 -3.67
CA ASN A 25 4.26 -5.78 -4.56
C ASN A 25 4.76 -4.34 -4.29
N ALA A 26 4.49 -3.77 -3.11
CA ALA A 26 4.76 -2.37 -2.79
C ALA A 26 4.23 -1.40 -3.86
N SER A 27 3.11 -1.74 -4.50
CA SER A 27 2.53 -0.95 -5.59
C SER A 27 1.98 0.39 -5.09
N THR A 28 2.20 1.45 -5.86
CA THR A 28 1.63 2.79 -5.66
C THR A 28 0.49 3.10 -6.62
N GLU A 29 -0.11 2.08 -7.21
CA GLU A 29 -1.29 2.23 -8.05
C GLU A 29 -2.57 2.31 -7.22
N ALA A 30 -3.50 3.19 -7.62
CA ALA A 30 -4.82 3.23 -7.03
C ALA A 30 -5.57 1.93 -7.36
N GLY A 31 -6.08 1.22 -6.35
CA GLY A 31 -6.65 -0.11 -6.49
C GLY A 31 -5.66 -1.24 -6.23
N ALA A 32 -4.40 -0.94 -5.86
CA ALA A 32 -3.44 -1.97 -5.51
C ALA A 32 -3.94 -2.80 -4.32
N ASN A 33 -3.80 -4.12 -4.45
CA ASN A 33 -4.31 -5.09 -3.50
C ASN A 33 -3.62 -5.00 -2.14
N VAL A 34 -4.39 -5.29 -1.09
CA VAL A 34 -3.86 -5.47 0.27
C VAL A 34 -3.95 -6.93 0.65
N GLN A 35 -2.85 -7.48 1.11
CA GLN A 35 -2.65 -8.88 1.48
C GLN A 35 -2.00 -9.00 2.86
N GLN A 36 -1.80 -10.21 3.33
CA GLN A 36 -0.86 -10.47 4.43
C GLN A 36 0.46 -11.01 3.88
N TYR A 37 1.58 -10.67 4.53
CA TYR A 37 2.90 -11.18 4.15
C TYR A 37 3.87 -11.21 5.34
N ALA A 38 4.92 -12.05 5.26
CA ALA A 38 5.97 -12.08 6.27
C ALA A 38 6.58 -10.68 6.44
N GLU A 39 6.97 -10.35 7.69
CA GLU A 39 7.59 -9.07 7.98
C GLU A 39 8.87 -8.88 7.16
N ASN A 40 8.96 -7.75 6.47
CA ASN A 40 10.07 -7.42 5.57
C ASN A 40 10.69 -6.04 5.83
N GLY A 41 10.17 -5.27 6.78
CA GLY A 41 10.65 -3.94 7.15
C GLY A 41 10.37 -2.82 6.14
N ASN A 42 9.75 -3.12 5.00
CA ASN A 42 9.47 -2.16 3.93
C ASN A 42 8.27 -1.26 4.24
N ASN A 43 8.16 -0.16 3.50
CA ASN A 43 7.07 0.80 3.66
C ASN A 43 5.69 0.25 3.25
N CYS A 44 5.65 -0.82 2.45
CA CYS A 44 4.39 -1.51 2.10
C CYS A 44 3.67 -2.15 3.29
N GLN A 45 4.37 -2.33 4.44
CA GLN A 45 3.82 -2.86 5.68
C GLN A 45 3.68 -1.79 6.78
N LYS A 46 3.90 -0.51 6.44
CA LYS A 46 3.87 0.60 7.39
C LYS A 46 2.70 1.52 7.09
N TRP A 47 2.03 1.91 8.16
CA TRP A 47 0.79 2.66 8.10
C TRP A 47 0.81 3.82 9.08
N THR A 48 0.16 4.92 8.73
CA THR A 48 -0.13 6.03 9.66
C THR A 48 -1.61 6.23 9.79
N LEU A 49 -2.00 6.91 10.86
CA LEU A 49 -3.41 7.15 11.15
C LEU A 49 -3.70 8.65 11.08
N LYS A 50 -4.82 9.00 10.46
CA LYS A 50 -5.36 10.35 10.49
C LYS A 50 -6.76 10.31 11.07
N GLU A 51 -6.99 11.01 12.17
CA GLU A 51 -8.30 11.06 12.81
C GLU A 51 -9.35 11.70 11.91
N PHE A 52 -10.52 11.08 11.84
CA PHE A 52 -11.70 11.62 11.16
C PHE A 52 -12.71 12.19 12.16
N GLY A 53 -12.85 11.56 13.32
CA GLY A 53 -13.86 11.84 14.35
C GLY A 53 -14.72 10.61 14.65
N ASP A 54 -15.50 10.65 15.71
CA ASP A 54 -16.36 9.56 16.20
C ASP A 54 -15.61 8.24 16.43
N GLY A 55 -14.28 8.30 16.65
CA GLY A 55 -13.40 7.16 16.82
C GLY A 55 -13.00 6.48 15.51
N TYR A 56 -13.29 7.09 14.36
CA TYR A 56 -12.84 6.65 13.06
C TYR A 56 -11.54 7.33 12.64
N TYR A 57 -10.78 6.58 11.86
CA TYR A 57 -9.50 7.00 11.29
C TYR A 57 -9.45 6.65 9.82
N TYR A 58 -8.75 7.46 9.06
CA TYR A 58 -8.12 7.01 7.83
C TYR A 58 -6.86 6.25 8.19
N ILE A 59 -6.60 5.14 7.51
CA ILE A 59 -5.36 4.38 7.57
C ILE A 59 -4.60 4.65 6.28
N LEU A 60 -3.41 5.27 6.38
CA LEU A 60 -2.63 5.73 5.25
C LEU A 60 -1.40 4.86 5.06
N SER A 61 -1.16 4.41 3.84
CA SER A 61 0.07 3.69 3.49
C SER A 61 1.28 4.63 3.56
N GLN A 62 2.42 4.08 3.98
CA GLN A 62 3.71 4.77 3.91
C GLN A 62 4.40 4.64 2.54
N LEU A 63 3.78 3.94 1.60
CA LEU A 63 4.18 4.01 0.20
C LEU A 63 3.81 5.36 -0.37
N SER A 64 4.70 5.94 -1.19
CA SER A 64 4.47 7.23 -1.82
C SER A 64 5.22 7.34 -3.15
N ASP A 65 4.52 7.85 -4.13
CA ASP A 65 5.03 8.34 -5.41
C ASP A 65 4.78 9.86 -5.57
N GLY A 66 4.67 10.55 -4.43
CA GLY A 66 4.22 11.94 -4.35
C GLY A 66 2.71 12.06 -4.07
N LYS A 67 1.99 10.94 -3.98
CA LYS A 67 0.57 10.87 -3.63
C LYS A 67 0.38 10.21 -2.27
N THR A 68 -0.80 10.36 -1.70
CA THR A 68 -1.21 9.70 -0.46
C THR A 68 -2.26 8.65 -0.76
N TYR A 69 -2.01 7.44 -0.28
CA TYR A 69 -2.91 6.30 -0.44
C TYR A 69 -3.55 5.91 0.87
N TYR A 70 -4.83 5.66 0.82
CA TYR A 70 -5.70 5.32 1.94
C TYR A 70 -6.11 3.86 1.83
N LEU A 71 -6.13 3.13 2.95
CA LEU A 71 -6.76 1.83 3.01
C LEU A 71 -8.25 2.00 2.63
N ASP A 72 -8.77 1.13 1.79
CA ASP A 72 -10.10 1.28 1.21
C ASP A 72 -10.76 -0.08 0.96
N VAL A 73 -12.08 -0.14 1.18
CA VAL A 73 -12.89 -1.26 0.73
C VAL A 73 -13.30 -1.01 -0.70
N ALA A 74 -12.95 -1.93 -1.60
CA ALA A 74 -13.12 -1.77 -3.04
C ALA A 74 -14.59 -1.48 -3.45
N ASP A 75 -14.75 -0.72 -4.53
CA ASP A 75 -16.03 -0.44 -5.20
C ASP A 75 -17.09 0.23 -4.33
N GLY A 76 -16.74 0.76 -3.17
CA GLY A 76 -17.70 1.37 -2.24
C GLY A 76 -18.68 0.37 -1.59
N LYS A 77 -18.35 -0.93 -1.62
CA LYS A 77 -19.24 -2.02 -1.16
C LYS A 77 -19.18 -2.22 0.35
N SER A 78 -20.20 -2.88 0.89
CA SER A 78 -20.27 -3.27 2.29
C SER A 78 -20.43 -4.79 2.48
N ASP A 79 -20.39 -5.55 1.38
CA ASP A 79 -20.65 -6.99 1.37
C ASP A 79 -19.44 -7.78 1.88
N ASP A 80 -19.71 -8.96 2.43
CA ASP A 80 -18.68 -9.92 2.80
C ASP A 80 -17.90 -10.40 1.57
N GLY A 81 -16.58 -10.56 1.72
CA GLY A 81 -15.68 -10.94 0.63
C GLY A 81 -15.19 -9.77 -0.22
N THR A 82 -15.65 -8.54 0.06
CA THR A 82 -15.16 -7.36 -0.68
C THR A 82 -13.67 -7.15 -0.43
N ASN A 83 -12.93 -6.92 -1.50
CA ASN A 83 -11.49 -6.73 -1.46
C ASN A 83 -11.07 -5.49 -0.67
N ILE A 84 -9.94 -5.58 0.01
CA ILE A 84 -9.25 -4.43 0.60
C ILE A 84 -8.12 -4.02 -0.33
N GLN A 85 -8.03 -2.73 -0.58
CA GLN A 85 -7.08 -2.11 -1.50
C GLN A 85 -6.49 -0.83 -0.88
N ILE A 86 -5.53 -0.22 -1.54
CA ILE A 86 -5.21 1.18 -1.32
C ILE A 86 -5.82 2.03 -2.44
N PHE A 87 -6.30 3.21 -2.10
CA PHE A 87 -6.89 4.13 -3.08
C PHE A 87 -6.58 5.59 -2.72
N THR A 88 -6.72 6.51 -3.67
CA THR A 88 -6.68 7.93 -3.38
C THR A 88 -7.90 8.34 -2.56
N ASN A 89 -7.84 9.48 -1.86
CA ASN A 89 -8.96 9.92 -1.02
C ASN A 89 -10.21 10.20 -1.85
N ASN A 90 -11.24 9.40 -1.64
CA ASN A 90 -12.56 9.55 -2.27
C ASN A 90 -13.65 10.03 -1.29
N LYS A 91 -13.27 10.33 -0.03
CA LYS A 91 -14.16 10.77 1.06
C LYS A 91 -15.30 9.79 1.38
N SER A 92 -15.16 8.53 0.96
CA SER A 92 -16.13 7.48 1.22
C SER A 92 -16.04 6.93 2.64
N SER A 93 -17.15 6.37 3.14
CA SER A 93 -17.16 5.59 4.38
C SER A 93 -16.35 4.30 4.31
N THR A 94 -15.99 3.84 3.11
CA THR A 94 -15.13 2.68 2.85
C THR A 94 -13.68 2.91 3.21
N GLN A 95 -13.26 4.18 3.39
CA GLN A 95 -11.92 4.57 3.84
C GLN A 95 -11.85 4.89 5.34
N LEU A 96 -12.95 4.70 6.07
CA LEU A 96 -13.04 5.03 7.49
C LEU A 96 -13.08 3.77 8.33
N PHE A 97 -12.08 3.63 9.20
CA PHE A 97 -11.86 2.44 10.03
C PHE A 97 -11.87 2.79 11.51
N LYS A 98 -12.34 1.86 12.34
CA LYS A 98 -12.35 1.98 13.78
C LYS A 98 -11.69 0.76 14.42
N PHE A 99 -10.93 0.97 15.47
CA PHE A 99 -10.26 -0.09 16.23
C PHE A 99 -11.10 -0.47 17.44
N ILE A 100 -11.68 -1.67 17.42
CA ILE A 100 -12.46 -2.20 18.54
C ILE A 100 -11.58 -3.17 19.32
N PRO A 101 -11.25 -2.87 20.60
CA PRO A 101 -10.37 -3.72 21.39
C PRO A 101 -11.05 -5.04 21.77
N ASN A 102 -10.28 -6.12 21.75
CA ASN A 102 -10.64 -7.41 22.29
C ASN A 102 -10.00 -7.63 23.69
N PRO A 103 -10.57 -8.50 24.53
CA PRO A 103 -10.00 -8.80 25.84
C PRO A 103 -8.58 -9.39 25.81
N ASP A 104 -8.17 -10.00 24.67
CA ASP A 104 -6.86 -10.60 24.45
C ASP A 104 -5.78 -9.60 23.99
N GLY A 105 -6.10 -8.30 23.95
CA GLY A 105 -5.19 -7.23 23.53
C GLY A 105 -5.13 -7.02 22.01
N THR A 106 -5.83 -7.83 21.23
CA THR A 106 -5.99 -7.63 19.79
C THR A 106 -7.10 -6.63 19.48
N TYR A 107 -7.27 -6.31 18.21
CA TYR A 107 -8.31 -5.39 17.73
C TYR A 107 -9.02 -5.96 16.52
N TYR A 108 -10.34 -5.74 16.45
CA TYR A 108 -11.02 -5.70 15.16
C TYR A 108 -10.78 -4.33 14.52
N ILE A 109 -10.43 -4.33 13.23
CA ILE A 109 -10.33 -3.12 12.43
C ILE A 109 -11.59 -3.09 11.56
N VAL A 110 -12.63 -2.41 12.05
CA VAL A 110 -13.95 -2.41 11.41
C VAL A 110 -14.14 -1.22 10.48
N THR A 111 -15.01 -1.37 9.47
CA THR A 111 -15.28 -0.32 8.49
C THR A 111 -16.58 0.43 8.82
N ARG A 112 -16.60 1.73 8.59
CA ARG A 112 -17.81 2.54 8.71
C ARG A 112 -18.87 2.15 7.67
N ALA A 113 -18.46 1.66 6.50
CA ALA A 113 -19.34 1.18 5.43
C ALA A 113 -20.27 0.06 5.91
N THR A 114 -19.80 -0.82 6.81
CA THR A 114 -20.60 -1.89 7.41
C THR A 114 -21.32 -1.48 8.69
N ARG A 115 -21.22 -0.21 9.12
CA ARG A 115 -21.69 0.26 10.44
C ARG A 115 -21.08 -0.54 11.60
N ASP A 116 -19.76 -0.78 11.53
CA ASP A 116 -18.95 -1.51 12.51
C ASP A 116 -19.31 -3.02 12.64
N LYS A 117 -20.12 -3.57 11.74
CA LYS A 117 -20.49 -4.99 11.75
C LYS A 117 -19.43 -5.88 11.13
N GLY A 118 -18.73 -5.39 10.11
CA GLY A 118 -17.64 -6.06 9.41
C GLY A 118 -16.35 -5.26 9.47
N GLY A 119 -15.24 -5.91 9.20
CA GLY A 119 -13.91 -5.34 9.19
C GLY A 119 -12.92 -6.20 8.41
N LEU A 120 -11.64 -5.93 8.61
CA LEU A 120 -10.55 -6.62 7.94
C LEU A 120 -10.43 -8.05 8.44
N GLY A 121 -10.39 -9.01 7.52
CA GLY A 121 -10.09 -10.41 7.79
C GLY A 121 -9.28 -11.02 6.66
N VAL A 122 -8.53 -12.07 6.95
CA VAL A 122 -7.77 -12.81 5.94
C VAL A 122 -8.67 -13.84 5.28
N SER A 123 -8.76 -13.81 3.96
CA SER A 123 -9.61 -14.71 3.18
C SER A 123 -9.30 -16.18 3.49
N GLY A 124 -10.36 -16.95 3.76
CA GLY A 124 -10.25 -18.36 4.11
C GLY A 124 -9.48 -18.66 5.39
N ALA A 125 -9.24 -17.68 6.25
CA ALA A 125 -8.37 -17.79 7.43
C ALA A 125 -6.98 -18.39 7.09
N SER A 126 -6.49 -18.14 5.86
CA SER A 126 -5.20 -18.62 5.38
C SER A 126 -4.06 -18.12 6.26
N LYS A 127 -2.98 -18.92 6.34
CA LYS A 127 -1.71 -18.55 6.98
C LYS A 127 -0.59 -18.33 5.98
N ASP A 128 -0.90 -18.35 4.70
CA ASP A 128 0.09 -18.23 3.64
C ASP A 128 0.45 -16.77 3.35
N ASN A 129 1.69 -16.56 2.92
CA ASN A 129 2.12 -15.29 2.35
C ASN A 129 1.30 -14.99 1.09
N GLY A 130 0.91 -13.74 0.93
CA GLY A 130 0.11 -13.30 -0.21
C GLY A 130 -1.37 -13.60 -0.10
N ALA A 131 -1.84 -14.18 1.03
CA ALA A 131 -3.27 -14.38 1.23
C ALA A 131 -4.00 -13.04 1.31
N ASN A 132 -5.12 -12.96 0.59
CA ASN A 132 -5.87 -11.73 0.41
C ASN A 132 -6.52 -11.25 1.70
N VAL A 133 -6.54 -9.94 1.91
CA VAL A 133 -7.32 -9.30 2.98
C VAL A 133 -8.62 -8.78 2.40
N ILE A 134 -9.71 -9.12 3.06
CA ILE A 134 -11.07 -8.81 2.64
C ILE A 134 -11.85 -8.16 3.78
N GLN A 135 -12.93 -7.49 3.44
CA GLN A 135 -13.97 -7.13 4.40
C GLN A 135 -14.85 -8.34 4.66
N TRP A 136 -15.11 -8.63 5.93
CA TRP A 136 -16.01 -9.71 6.34
C TRP A 136 -16.77 -9.35 7.62
N THR A 137 -17.99 -9.83 7.76
CA THR A 137 -18.79 -9.72 9.00
C THR A 137 -18.03 -10.36 10.17
N LYS A 138 -17.95 -9.66 11.30
CA LYS A 138 -17.27 -10.15 12.51
C LYS A 138 -17.89 -11.46 12.99
N ASN A 139 -17.09 -12.50 13.12
CA ASN A 139 -17.49 -13.82 13.60
C ASN A 139 -16.68 -14.34 14.79
N GLY A 140 -15.71 -13.55 15.29
CA GLY A 140 -14.86 -13.94 16.42
C GLY A 140 -13.58 -14.67 16.05
N SER A 141 -13.40 -15.03 14.77
CA SER A 141 -12.24 -15.76 14.28
C SER A 141 -10.93 -14.98 14.43
N ALA A 142 -9.82 -15.71 14.59
CA ALA A 142 -8.50 -15.12 14.79
C ALA A 142 -7.96 -14.39 13.55
N ASP A 143 -8.38 -14.80 12.33
CA ASP A 143 -8.02 -14.16 11.07
C ASP A 143 -8.57 -12.74 10.92
N GLN A 144 -9.60 -12.38 11.74
CA GLN A 144 -10.17 -11.04 11.79
C GLN A 144 -9.58 -10.17 12.91
N LYS A 145 -8.67 -10.71 13.70
CA LYS A 145 -8.05 -10.02 14.83
C LYS A 145 -6.64 -9.57 14.48
N TRP A 146 -6.31 -8.37 14.90
CA TRP A 146 -5.05 -7.72 14.56
C TRP A 146 -4.33 -7.21 15.80
N ILE A 147 -3.03 -7.47 15.89
CA ILE A 147 -2.11 -6.83 16.82
C ILE A 147 -1.69 -5.51 16.18
N VAL A 148 -1.86 -4.42 16.90
CA VAL A 148 -1.61 -3.06 16.40
C VAL A 148 -0.43 -2.48 17.16
N THR A 149 0.72 -2.41 16.52
CA THR A 149 1.99 -2.01 17.13
C THR A 149 2.47 -0.67 16.55
N ALA A 150 2.76 0.30 17.42
CA ALA A 150 3.48 1.51 17.02
C ALA A 150 4.98 1.19 16.93
N ILE A 151 5.59 1.47 15.79
CA ILE A 151 6.99 1.10 15.49
C ILE A 151 7.93 2.31 15.38
N GLY A 152 7.42 3.52 15.48
CA GLY A 152 8.21 4.75 15.41
C GLY A 152 7.34 5.98 15.29
N ASP A 153 7.98 7.12 15.25
CA ASP A 153 7.34 8.41 15.00
C ASP A 153 7.29 8.70 13.50
N ILE A 154 6.28 9.46 13.08
CA ILE A 154 6.24 10.01 11.73
C ILE A 154 7.37 11.03 11.65
N THR A 155 8.46 10.70 10.93
CA THR A 155 9.48 11.68 10.62
C THR A 155 8.92 12.66 9.59
N ALA A 156 8.82 13.94 9.97
CA ALA A 156 8.55 14.98 8.99
C ALA A 156 9.63 14.90 7.89
N PRO A 157 9.28 15.19 6.61
CA PRO A 157 10.31 15.29 5.58
C PRO A 157 11.38 16.26 6.07
N VAL A 158 12.62 15.79 6.15
CA VAL A 158 13.76 16.66 6.50
C VAL A 158 13.84 17.70 5.39
N THR A 159 13.36 18.90 5.68
CA THR A 159 13.68 20.05 4.85
C THR A 159 15.17 20.26 5.06
N THR A 160 15.96 19.71 4.15
CA THR A 160 17.40 20.01 4.10
C THR A 160 17.49 21.48 3.79
N THR A 161 17.62 22.30 4.84
CA THR A 161 18.09 23.67 4.68
C THR A 161 19.53 23.52 4.21
N GLU A 162 19.73 23.75 2.92
CA GLU A 162 21.05 23.86 2.33
C GLU A 162 21.87 24.85 3.18
N PRO A 163 23.06 24.48 3.69
CA PRO A 163 23.89 25.44 4.41
C PRO A 163 24.23 26.58 3.45
N PRO A 164 24.30 27.83 3.92
CA PRO A 164 24.56 28.97 3.06
C PRO A 164 25.88 28.74 2.32
N ALA A 165 25.82 28.88 0.99
CA ALA A 165 26.95 28.75 0.10
C ALA A 165 28.08 29.66 0.57
N THR A 166 29.15 29.03 1.06
CA THR A 166 30.41 29.72 1.31
C THR A 166 30.99 30.13 -0.05
N THR A 167 30.98 31.40 -0.34
CA THR A 167 31.61 31.99 -1.51
C THR A 167 33.11 31.70 -1.49
N LEU A 168 33.58 30.86 -2.40
CA LEU A 168 34.98 30.64 -2.68
C LEU A 168 35.47 31.74 -3.65
N PRO A 169 36.65 32.30 -3.47
CA PRO A 169 37.11 33.39 -4.31
C PRO A 169 37.45 32.93 -5.73
N THR A 170 37.11 33.78 -6.67
CA THR A 170 37.39 33.72 -8.10
C THR A 170 38.88 33.61 -8.39
N GLU A 171 39.35 32.52 -8.96
CA GLU A 171 40.62 32.51 -9.71
C GLU A 171 40.32 32.42 -11.21
N THR A 172 40.79 33.47 -11.88
CA THR A 172 40.83 33.66 -13.32
C THR A 172 42.00 32.90 -13.90
N THR A 173 41.80 31.94 -14.78
CA THR A 173 42.81 31.53 -15.74
C THR A 173 42.22 31.17 -17.11
N THR A 174 42.77 31.77 -18.06
CA THR A 174 42.62 31.93 -19.48
C THR A 174 42.73 30.63 -20.29
N SER A 175 41.85 30.53 -21.30
CA SER A 175 42.10 30.02 -22.69
C SER A 175 42.61 28.59 -22.93
N ALA A 176 41.85 27.82 -23.65
CA ALA A 176 42.11 27.36 -25.04
C ALA A 176 41.06 26.34 -25.47
N ALA A 177 40.39 26.59 -26.58
CA ALA A 177 39.72 25.58 -27.35
C ALA A 177 40.72 24.80 -28.21
N PRO A 178 40.48 23.54 -28.54
CA PRO A 178 40.26 23.27 -29.95
C PRO A 178 39.27 22.15 -30.31
N THR A 179 38.62 22.39 -31.44
CA THR A 179 38.37 21.55 -32.60
C THR A 179 37.48 20.30 -32.50
N GLU A 180 36.44 20.38 -33.30
CA GLU A 180 35.53 19.36 -33.77
C GLU A 180 36.19 18.05 -34.25
N THR A 181 35.49 16.95 -34.05
CA THR A 181 35.48 15.87 -35.08
C THR A 181 34.13 15.13 -35.05
N THR A 182 33.44 15.24 -36.16
CA THR A 182 32.24 14.56 -36.63
C THR A 182 32.47 13.06 -36.78
N ALA A 183 31.56 12.21 -36.30
CA ALA A 183 31.25 10.93 -36.92
C ALA A 183 29.89 10.41 -36.47
N ALA A 184 28.96 10.33 -37.40
CA ALA A 184 27.75 9.51 -37.28
C ALA A 184 28.05 8.08 -37.71
N PRO A 185 27.38 7.07 -37.19
CA PRO A 185 27.08 5.88 -37.98
C PRO A 185 25.61 5.47 -37.97
N THR A 186 25.10 5.31 -39.11
CA THR A 186 24.35 4.21 -39.77
C THR A 186 23.33 3.42 -38.96
N GLU A 187 22.10 3.59 -39.39
CA GLU A 187 20.95 2.74 -39.08
C GLU A 187 21.13 1.33 -39.68
N THR A 188 20.66 0.31 -38.98
CA THR A 188 20.33 -0.99 -39.59
C THR A 188 18.98 -1.47 -39.00
N THR A 189 17.96 -1.38 -39.82
CA THR A 189 16.65 -2.00 -39.68
C THR A 189 16.74 -3.48 -39.94
N THR A 190 16.15 -4.33 -39.09
CA THR A 190 15.71 -5.66 -39.48
C THR A 190 14.37 -5.99 -38.85
N SER A 191 13.36 -6.00 -39.67
CA SER A 191 12.00 -6.44 -39.44
C SER A 191 11.93 -7.98 -39.44
N ALA A 192 11.25 -8.59 -38.50
CA ALA A 192 10.68 -9.92 -38.68
C ALA A 192 9.36 -10.02 -37.88
N ALA A 193 8.28 -10.22 -38.61
CA ALA A 193 6.95 -10.51 -38.10
C ALA A 193 6.82 -11.99 -37.68
N PRO A 194 6.04 -12.33 -36.64
CA PRO A 194 5.66 -13.71 -36.41
C PRO A 194 4.32 -14.06 -37.06
N THR A 195 4.30 -15.23 -37.65
CA THR A 195 3.23 -15.93 -38.31
C THR A 195 2.17 -16.43 -37.33
N GLU A 196 0.92 -16.14 -37.59
CA GLU A 196 -0.23 -16.77 -36.95
C GLU A 196 -0.38 -18.22 -37.43
N THR A 197 -0.67 -19.15 -36.50
CA THR A 197 -1.19 -20.47 -36.82
C THR A 197 -2.47 -20.69 -36.05
N THR A 198 -3.58 -20.61 -36.77
CA THR A 198 -4.94 -20.96 -36.36
C THR A 198 -5.07 -22.49 -36.35
N ALA A 199 -5.52 -23.09 -35.25
CA ALA A 199 -6.04 -24.45 -35.25
C ALA A 199 -7.46 -24.45 -34.65
N ALA A 200 -8.42 -24.89 -35.43
CA ALA A 200 -9.83 -25.04 -35.08
C ALA A 200 -10.07 -26.29 -34.21
N PRO A 201 -11.11 -26.30 -33.35
CA PRO A 201 -11.49 -27.47 -32.58
C PRO A 201 -12.42 -28.40 -33.40
N THR A 202 -12.17 -29.68 -33.30
CA THR A 202 -12.98 -30.76 -33.85
C THR A 202 -14.08 -31.14 -32.82
N GLU A 203 -15.31 -31.05 -33.22
CA GLU A 203 -16.45 -31.66 -32.52
C GLU A 203 -16.43 -33.17 -32.72
N THR A 204 -16.71 -33.94 -31.69
CA THR A 204 -17.11 -35.36 -31.79
C THR A 204 -18.35 -35.60 -30.96
N THR A 205 -19.44 -35.84 -31.66
CA THR A 205 -20.73 -36.36 -31.17
C THR A 205 -20.61 -37.88 -31.01
N THR A 206 -21.03 -38.40 -29.84
CA THR A 206 -21.78 -39.66 -29.73
C THR A 206 -22.48 -39.70 -28.38
#